data_f1737ebea35f8d12dbeaebe9a8a35051
#
_entry.id   f1737ebea35f8d12dbeaebe9a8a35051
#
_cell.length_a   1.000
_cell.length_b   1.000
_cell.length_c   1.000
_cell.angle_alpha   90.00
_cell.angle_beta   90.00
_cell.angle_gamma   90.00
#
_symmetry.space_group_name_H-M   'P 1'
#
loop_
_entity.id
_entity.type
_entity.pdbx_description
1 polymer ?
#
loop_
_entity_poly.entity_id
_entity_poly.type
_entity_poly.pdbx_seq_one_letter_code
_entity_poly.pdbx_strand_id
1 'polypeptide(L)'
;MELFVPNFNSALTSAIVELDYLRRIHLSPTTHPVVFSQLKRLFHTLESVGSARIEGNNTTLTEYLELQHEEEQHDAQNENVLEIQNIESALAYIDECGTDRPIDALFIRELHQLVVKDLQTGRGGEGDMNAGCYRRHNVLIKGSAHTPPDFMVVPELMEELLQFINHKDPPQFDLVKIAQAHHRFVWIHPFGNGNGRTVRLFTYALLIRAGFKVD
;
A
#
# COMPACT_ATOMS: atom_id res chain seq x y z
N MET A 1 5.76 -3.32 20.00
CA MET A 1 5.48 -1.89 19.65
C MET A 1 4.46 -1.32 20.64
N GLU A 2 4.57 -0.04 21.01
CA GLU A 2 3.61 0.66 21.87
C GLU A 2 2.79 1.66 21.05
N LEU A 3 1.50 1.80 21.38
CA LEU A 3 0.61 2.74 20.74
C LEU A 3 0.96 4.17 21.19
N PHE A 4 1.24 5.05 20.22
CA PHE A 4 1.43 6.46 20.49
C PHE A 4 0.09 7.13 20.82
N VAL A 5 0.04 7.83 21.96
CA VAL A 5 -1.14 8.60 22.37
C VAL A 5 -0.82 10.08 22.19
N PRO A 6 -1.44 10.77 21.21
CA PRO A 6 -1.19 12.18 21.00
C PRO A 6 -1.71 13.04 22.16
N ASN A 7 -1.04 14.17 22.40
CA ASN A 7 -1.52 15.12 23.38
C ASN A 7 -2.88 15.69 22.94
N PHE A 8 -3.86 15.72 23.87
CA PHE A 8 -5.21 16.16 23.58
C PHE A 8 -5.30 17.56 22.95
N ASN A 9 -4.41 18.47 23.30
CA ASN A 9 -4.37 19.83 22.78
C ASN A 9 -3.51 19.99 21.50
N SER A 10 -3.11 18.90 20.87
CA SER A 10 -2.28 18.95 19.66
C SER A 10 -3.11 19.12 18.38
N ALA A 11 -2.52 19.75 17.36
CA ALA A 11 -3.11 19.81 16.02
C ALA A 11 -3.39 18.40 15.44
N LEU A 12 -2.56 17.41 15.80
CA LEU A 12 -2.77 16.01 15.41
C LEU A 12 -4.08 15.47 15.97
N THR A 13 -4.39 15.74 17.25
CA THR A 13 -5.67 15.31 17.84
C THR A 13 -6.86 15.93 17.12
N SER A 14 -6.78 17.23 16.77
CA SER A 14 -7.84 17.89 16.00
C SER A 14 -8.05 17.23 14.64
N ALA A 15 -6.98 16.92 13.91
CA ALA A 15 -7.06 16.22 12.63
C ALA A 15 -7.66 14.80 12.77
N ILE A 16 -7.27 14.06 13.82
CA ILE A 16 -7.81 12.72 14.09
C ILE A 16 -9.32 12.78 14.34
N VAL A 17 -9.77 13.75 15.16
CA VAL A 17 -11.21 13.93 15.45
C VAL A 17 -11.99 14.28 14.20
N GLU A 18 -11.47 15.16 13.34
CA GLU A 18 -12.09 15.53 12.07
C GLU A 18 -12.19 14.32 11.13
N LEU A 19 -11.12 13.56 10.96
CA LEU A 19 -11.10 12.36 10.11
C LEU A 19 -12.00 11.25 10.67
N ASP A 20 -12.05 11.05 11.99
CA ASP A 20 -12.97 10.09 12.61
C ASP A 20 -14.45 10.52 12.43
N TYR A 21 -14.72 11.81 12.44
CA TYR A 21 -16.04 12.33 12.11
C TYR A 21 -16.38 12.04 10.64
N LEU A 22 -15.49 12.32 9.70
CA LEU A 22 -15.70 12.03 8.26
C LEU A 22 -15.93 10.53 8.02
N ARG A 23 -15.18 9.64 8.67
CA ARG A 23 -15.40 8.19 8.61
C ARG A 23 -16.82 7.77 8.96
N ARG A 24 -17.48 8.49 9.91
CA ARG A 24 -18.83 8.16 10.41
C ARG A 24 -19.96 8.79 9.61
N ILE A 25 -19.65 9.68 8.67
CA ILE A 25 -20.68 10.28 7.83
C ILE A 25 -21.24 9.22 6.88
N HIS A 26 -22.51 8.93 7.04
CA HIS A 26 -23.26 8.11 6.09
C HIS A 26 -23.89 9.05 5.05
N LEU A 27 -23.26 9.15 3.89
CA LEU A 27 -23.85 9.80 2.75
C LEU A 27 -24.90 8.85 2.13
N SER A 28 -26.13 9.32 1.95
CA SER A 28 -27.12 8.55 1.19
C SER A 28 -26.61 8.39 -0.24
N PRO A 29 -26.52 7.17 -0.77
CA PRO A 29 -26.01 6.97 -2.13
C PRO A 29 -26.98 7.60 -3.13
N THR A 30 -26.62 8.75 -3.67
CA THR A 30 -27.34 9.42 -4.75
C THR A 30 -26.80 9.06 -6.13
N THR A 31 -25.62 8.44 -6.16
CA THR A 31 -24.91 8.05 -7.38
C THR A 31 -25.33 6.65 -7.82
N HIS A 32 -25.60 6.49 -9.11
CA HIS A 32 -25.93 5.18 -9.68
C HIS A 32 -24.76 4.21 -9.49
N PRO A 33 -24.97 2.93 -9.10
CA PRO A 33 -23.88 1.98 -8.80
C PRO A 33 -22.85 1.81 -9.93
N VAL A 34 -23.27 1.89 -11.19
CA VAL A 34 -22.36 1.83 -12.35
C VAL A 34 -21.40 3.02 -12.39
N VAL A 35 -21.91 4.23 -12.13
CA VAL A 35 -21.10 5.46 -12.10
C VAL A 35 -20.13 5.41 -10.92
N PHE A 36 -20.58 4.94 -9.76
CA PHE A 36 -19.74 4.74 -8.59
C PHE A 36 -18.57 3.76 -8.89
N SER A 37 -18.88 2.62 -9.52
CA SER A 37 -17.85 1.65 -9.91
C SER A 37 -16.85 2.21 -10.93
N GLN A 38 -17.30 3.07 -11.85
CA GLN A 38 -16.41 3.74 -12.81
C GLN A 38 -15.50 4.76 -12.13
N LEU A 39 -16.04 5.56 -11.20
CA LEU A 39 -15.24 6.51 -10.41
C LEU A 39 -14.21 5.78 -9.57
N LYS A 40 -14.59 4.70 -8.91
CA LYS A 40 -13.65 3.90 -8.10
C LYS A 40 -12.49 3.38 -8.94
N ARG A 41 -12.75 2.85 -10.13
CA ARG A 41 -11.68 2.43 -11.06
C ARG A 41 -10.76 3.59 -11.45
N LEU A 42 -11.33 4.76 -11.75
CA LEU A 42 -10.53 5.94 -12.04
C LEU A 42 -9.62 6.34 -10.89
N PHE A 43 -10.13 6.31 -9.64
CA PHE A 43 -9.32 6.57 -8.46
C PHE A 43 -8.21 5.54 -8.27
N HIS A 44 -8.48 4.25 -8.51
CA HIS A 44 -7.44 3.21 -8.47
C HIS A 44 -6.35 3.48 -9.50
N THR A 45 -6.70 3.87 -10.73
CA THR A 45 -5.71 4.24 -11.76
C THR A 45 -4.89 5.44 -11.33
N LEU A 46 -5.52 6.50 -10.79
CA LEU A 46 -4.82 7.70 -10.31
C LEU A 46 -3.85 7.38 -9.17
N GLU A 47 -4.28 6.58 -8.19
CA GLU A 47 -3.45 6.11 -7.07
C GLU A 47 -2.29 5.26 -7.56
N SER A 48 -2.52 4.38 -8.54
CA SER A 48 -1.49 3.50 -9.09
C SER A 48 -0.42 4.27 -9.84
N VAL A 49 -0.81 5.21 -10.70
CA VAL A 49 0.10 6.14 -11.38
C VAL A 49 0.87 6.98 -10.37
N GLY A 50 0.19 7.52 -9.35
CA GLY A 50 0.80 8.29 -8.28
C GLY A 50 1.81 7.48 -7.47
N SER A 51 1.46 6.24 -7.13
CA SER A 51 2.32 5.31 -6.39
C SER A 51 3.57 4.91 -7.18
N ALA A 52 3.43 4.60 -8.47
CA ALA A 52 4.56 4.28 -9.35
C ALA A 52 5.48 5.50 -9.54
N ARG A 53 4.90 6.71 -9.64
CA ARG A 53 5.68 7.96 -9.75
C ARG A 53 6.59 8.22 -8.56
N ILE A 54 6.17 7.86 -7.35
CA ILE A 54 7.02 7.99 -6.14
C ILE A 54 8.28 7.11 -6.27
N GLU A 55 8.19 5.98 -6.93
CA GLU A 55 9.33 5.07 -7.17
C GLU A 55 10.19 5.48 -8.37
N GLY A 56 9.76 6.46 -9.17
CA GLY A 56 10.52 6.99 -10.30
C GLY A 56 9.91 6.72 -11.67
N ASN A 57 8.77 6.07 -11.74
CA ASN A 57 8.01 5.89 -12.97
C ASN A 57 7.41 7.25 -13.40
N ASN A 58 7.84 7.79 -14.53
CA ASN A 58 7.42 9.11 -15.00
C ASN A 58 6.19 9.07 -15.93
N THR A 59 5.58 7.91 -16.12
CA THR A 59 4.38 7.76 -16.97
C THR A 59 3.24 8.63 -16.43
N THR A 60 2.69 9.46 -17.29
CA THR A 60 1.51 10.26 -16.99
C THR A 60 0.24 9.42 -17.15
N LEU A 61 -0.87 9.88 -16.56
CA LEU A 61 -2.16 9.20 -16.72
C LEU A 61 -2.56 9.05 -18.19
N THR A 62 -2.34 10.09 -19.00
CA THR A 62 -2.68 10.07 -20.43
C THR A 62 -1.83 9.04 -21.16
N GLU A 63 -0.51 9.07 -20.97
CA GLU A 63 0.40 8.08 -21.57
C GLU A 63 0.06 6.66 -21.12
N TYR A 64 -0.28 6.46 -19.85
CA TYR A 64 -0.69 5.15 -19.34
C TYR A 64 -1.91 4.60 -20.08
N LEU A 65 -2.96 5.41 -20.25
CA LEU A 65 -4.19 5.01 -20.94
C LEU A 65 -3.96 4.75 -22.44
N GLU A 66 -3.09 5.55 -23.09
CA GLU A 66 -2.71 5.35 -24.50
C GLU A 66 -1.92 4.05 -24.68
N LEU A 67 -0.88 3.84 -23.86
CA LEU A 67 -0.04 2.64 -23.90
C LEU A 67 -0.81 1.36 -23.55
N GLN A 68 -1.71 1.42 -22.58
CA GLN A 68 -2.58 0.28 -22.23
C GLN A 68 -3.43 -0.15 -23.45
N HIS A 69 -3.94 0.82 -24.20
CA HIS A 69 -4.71 0.54 -25.42
C HIS A 69 -3.86 -0.03 -26.56
N GLU A 70 -2.60 0.41 -26.67
CA GLU A 70 -1.63 -0.13 -27.64
C GLU A 70 -1.18 -1.55 -27.28
N GLU A 71 -0.98 -1.86 -26.01
CA GLU A 71 -0.62 -3.21 -25.53
C GLU A 71 -1.72 -4.25 -25.81
N GLU A 72 -2.99 -3.84 -25.74
CA GLU A 72 -4.12 -4.69 -26.14
C GLU A 72 -4.07 -5.08 -27.63
N GLN A 73 -3.34 -4.30 -28.45
CA GLN A 73 -3.19 -4.53 -29.90
C GLN A 73 -1.85 -5.19 -30.26
N HIS A 74 -0.83 -5.07 -29.41
CA HIS A 74 0.53 -5.56 -29.66
C HIS A 74 1.08 -6.26 -28.42
N ASP A 75 1.62 -7.46 -28.57
CA ASP A 75 2.19 -8.31 -27.51
C ASP A 75 3.47 -7.76 -26.80
N ALA A 76 3.73 -6.46 -26.89
CA ALA A 76 4.92 -5.84 -26.29
C ALA A 76 4.58 -5.22 -24.93
N GLN A 77 4.96 -5.88 -23.82
CA GLN A 77 4.79 -5.34 -22.48
C GLN A 77 5.77 -4.19 -22.21
N ASN A 78 5.22 -3.03 -21.86
CA ASN A 78 5.98 -1.89 -21.36
C ASN A 78 6.09 -2.02 -19.82
N GLU A 79 7.32 -2.09 -19.29
CA GLU A 79 7.56 -2.30 -17.86
C GLU A 79 6.94 -1.19 -16.98
N ASN A 80 6.93 0.05 -17.45
CA ASN A 80 6.30 1.16 -16.73
C ASN A 80 4.77 1.00 -16.64
N VAL A 81 4.15 0.50 -17.70
CA VAL A 81 2.72 0.17 -17.73
C VAL A 81 2.43 -1.00 -16.81
N LEU A 82 3.22 -2.06 -16.90
CA LEU A 82 3.09 -3.26 -16.07
C LEU A 82 3.20 -2.95 -14.57
N GLU A 83 4.11 -2.06 -14.18
CA GLU A 83 4.23 -1.61 -12.79
C GLU A 83 2.93 -0.98 -12.28
N ILE A 84 2.30 -0.10 -13.08
CA ILE A 84 1.04 0.56 -12.74
C ILE A 84 -0.10 -0.48 -12.67
N GLN A 85 -0.20 -1.39 -13.64
CA GLN A 85 -1.19 -2.47 -13.69
C GLN A 85 -1.08 -3.41 -12.47
N ASN A 86 0.13 -3.69 -12.01
CA ASN A 86 0.38 -4.48 -10.81
C ASN A 86 -0.20 -3.82 -9.56
N ILE A 87 -0.04 -2.49 -9.42
CA ILE A 87 -0.60 -1.73 -8.30
C ILE A 87 -2.14 -1.72 -8.38
N GLU A 88 -2.72 -1.50 -9.57
CA GLU A 88 -4.18 -1.57 -9.79
C GLU A 88 -4.74 -2.95 -9.42
N SER A 89 -4.05 -4.00 -9.85
CA SER A 89 -4.43 -5.39 -9.52
C SER A 89 -4.39 -5.66 -8.02
N ALA A 90 -3.42 -5.09 -7.32
CA ALA A 90 -3.31 -5.22 -5.87
C ALA A 90 -4.40 -4.41 -5.13
N LEU A 91 -4.78 -3.22 -5.61
CA LEU A 91 -5.91 -2.45 -5.08
C LEU A 91 -7.23 -3.22 -5.27
N ALA A 92 -7.47 -3.76 -6.46
CA ALA A 92 -8.65 -4.58 -6.74
C ALA A 92 -8.69 -5.83 -5.84
N TYR A 93 -7.56 -6.49 -5.64
CA TYR A 93 -7.44 -7.63 -4.73
C TYR A 93 -7.79 -7.26 -3.28
N ILE A 94 -7.33 -6.10 -2.77
CA ILE A 94 -7.70 -5.63 -1.42
C ILE A 94 -9.20 -5.40 -1.32
N ASP A 95 -9.82 -4.79 -2.33
CA ASP A 95 -11.26 -4.56 -2.36
C ASP A 95 -12.08 -5.85 -2.39
N GLU A 96 -11.65 -6.84 -3.17
CA GLU A 96 -12.28 -8.16 -3.23
C GLU A 96 -12.18 -8.91 -1.90
N CYS A 97 -11.04 -8.81 -1.22
CA CYS A 97 -10.84 -9.38 0.11
C CYS A 97 -11.74 -8.72 1.17
N GLY A 98 -12.02 -7.42 1.00
CA GLY A 98 -12.82 -6.64 1.93
C GLY A 98 -12.25 -6.64 3.36
N THR A 99 -13.15 -6.62 4.34
CA THR A 99 -12.79 -6.64 5.77
C THR A 99 -12.63 -8.04 6.36
N ASP A 100 -13.03 -9.08 5.62
CA ASP A 100 -13.14 -10.45 6.16
C ASP A 100 -11.80 -11.18 6.18
N ARG A 101 -10.89 -10.82 5.28
CA ARG A 101 -9.55 -11.41 5.26
C ARG A 101 -8.66 -10.85 6.36
N PRO A 102 -8.01 -11.71 7.17
CA PRO A 102 -7.04 -11.27 8.17
C PRO A 102 -5.85 -10.56 7.51
N ILE A 103 -5.37 -9.48 8.13
CA ILE A 103 -4.09 -8.87 7.77
C ILE A 103 -3.01 -9.60 8.55
N ASP A 104 -2.38 -10.55 7.89
CA ASP A 104 -1.32 -11.42 8.40
C ASP A 104 -0.06 -11.36 7.51
N ALA A 105 0.95 -12.14 7.84
CA ALA A 105 2.19 -12.21 7.07
C ALA A 105 1.97 -12.70 5.65
N LEU A 106 1.00 -13.60 5.44
CA LEU A 106 0.67 -14.11 4.10
C LEU A 106 0.06 -13.01 3.24
N PHE A 107 -0.91 -12.27 3.78
CA PHE A 107 -1.53 -11.14 3.08
C PHE A 107 -0.50 -10.09 2.63
N ILE A 108 0.42 -9.67 3.51
CA ILE A 108 1.48 -8.72 3.14
C ILE A 108 2.39 -9.27 2.04
N ARG A 109 2.73 -10.54 2.11
CA ARG A 109 3.58 -11.22 1.12
C ARG A 109 2.89 -11.36 -0.24
N GLU A 110 1.57 -11.56 -0.26
CA GLU A 110 0.76 -11.57 -1.48
C GLU A 110 0.69 -10.17 -2.10
N LEU A 111 0.49 -9.13 -1.31
CA LEU A 111 0.56 -7.74 -1.83
C LEU A 111 1.92 -7.47 -2.48
N HIS A 112 3.02 -7.86 -1.80
CA HIS A 112 4.35 -7.71 -2.38
C HIS A 112 4.49 -8.51 -3.69
N GLN A 113 4.02 -9.76 -3.73
CA GLN A 113 4.07 -10.59 -4.93
C GLN A 113 3.34 -9.95 -6.10
N LEU A 114 2.18 -9.34 -5.85
CA LEU A 114 1.40 -8.64 -6.86
C LEU A 114 2.17 -7.43 -7.42
N VAL A 115 2.73 -6.56 -6.57
CA VAL A 115 3.36 -5.31 -7.03
C VAL A 115 4.67 -5.51 -7.79
N VAL A 116 5.36 -6.64 -7.59
CA VAL A 116 6.63 -6.94 -8.29
C VAL A 116 6.47 -7.99 -9.39
N LYS A 117 5.23 -8.40 -9.67
CA LYS A 117 4.93 -9.46 -10.62
C LYS A 117 5.45 -9.13 -12.00
N ASP A 118 6.24 -10.05 -12.57
CA ASP A 118 6.77 -10.02 -13.94
C ASP A 118 7.63 -8.78 -14.28
N LEU A 119 7.98 -7.95 -13.28
CA LEU A 119 8.89 -6.82 -13.46
C LEU A 119 10.34 -7.30 -13.53
N GLN A 120 11.17 -6.56 -14.25
CA GLN A 120 12.60 -6.86 -14.37
C GLN A 120 13.27 -6.81 -13.01
N THR A 121 14.09 -7.84 -12.74
CA THR A 121 14.87 -7.94 -11.51
C THR A 121 16.31 -7.47 -11.74
N GLY A 122 16.97 -6.98 -10.69
CA GLY A 122 18.37 -6.57 -10.73
C GLY A 122 18.56 -5.06 -10.83
N ARG A 123 19.72 -4.64 -11.35
CA ARG A 123 20.12 -3.23 -11.31
C ARG A 123 19.25 -2.37 -12.21
N GLY A 124 18.43 -1.53 -11.60
CA GLY A 124 17.53 -0.59 -12.29
C GLY A 124 16.15 -1.14 -12.62
N GLY A 125 15.87 -2.42 -12.32
CA GLY A 125 14.54 -3.00 -12.43
C GLY A 125 13.73 -2.84 -11.14
N GLU A 126 12.42 -2.82 -11.27
CA GLU A 126 11.46 -2.63 -10.18
C GLU A 126 10.92 -3.96 -9.61
N GLY A 127 11.37 -5.09 -10.15
CA GLY A 127 11.02 -6.43 -9.69
C GLY A 127 11.86 -6.92 -8.50
N ASP A 128 11.43 -8.01 -7.88
CA ASP A 128 12.15 -8.72 -6.82
C ASP A 128 12.32 -10.20 -7.18
N MET A 129 13.55 -10.70 -7.13
CA MET A 129 13.86 -12.12 -7.39
C MET A 129 13.18 -13.07 -6.39
N ASN A 130 12.80 -12.57 -5.22
CA ASN A 130 12.17 -13.33 -4.15
C ASN A 130 10.75 -12.82 -3.88
N ALA A 131 9.96 -12.60 -4.95
CA ALA A 131 8.59 -12.10 -4.85
C ALA A 131 7.79 -12.84 -3.76
N GLY A 132 7.15 -12.09 -2.87
CA GLY A 132 6.40 -12.64 -1.74
C GLY A 132 7.26 -13.23 -0.61
N CYS A 133 8.56 -13.02 -0.59
CA CYS A 133 9.45 -13.50 0.49
C CYS A 133 10.20 -12.33 1.13
N TYR A 134 10.35 -12.37 2.46
CA TYR A 134 11.22 -11.42 3.13
C TYR A 134 12.65 -11.57 2.64
N ARG A 135 13.38 -10.44 2.59
CA ARG A 135 14.77 -10.40 2.12
C ARG A 135 15.68 -11.33 2.93
N ARG A 136 16.68 -11.88 2.25
CA ARG A 136 17.67 -12.79 2.83
C ARG A 136 19.08 -12.18 2.84
N HIS A 137 19.16 -10.86 2.66
CA HIS A 137 20.40 -10.09 2.68
C HIS A 137 20.10 -8.67 3.17
N ASN A 138 21.16 -7.98 3.60
CA ASN A 138 21.03 -6.58 4.01
C ASN A 138 20.89 -5.69 2.78
N VAL A 139 20.07 -4.66 2.89
CA VAL A 139 19.80 -3.69 1.83
C VAL A 139 20.12 -2.29 2.30
N LEU A 140 20.37 -1.39 1.37
CA LEU A 140 20.52 0.04 1.60
C LEU A 140 19.43 0.78 0.85
N ILE A 141 18.84 1.79 1.49
CA ILE A 141 17.82 2.63 0.86
C ILE A 141 18.53 3.82 0.20
N LYS A 142 18.42 3.90 -1.12
CA LYS A 142 19.04 4.98 -1.90
C LYS A 142 18.54 6.34 -1.43
N GLY A 143 19.45 7.25 -1.13
CA GLY A 143 19.11 8.61 -0.69
C GLY A 143 18.63 8.74 0.75
N SER A 144 18.65 7.65 1.55
CA SER A 144 18.28 7.67 2.96
C SER A 144 19.50 7.52 3.87
N ALA A 145 19.49 8.22 5.00
CA ALA A 145 20.45 8.00 6.10
C ALA A 145 20.07 6.78 6.97
N HIS A 146 18.84 6.26 6.81
CA HIS A 146 18.38 5.10 7.55
C HIS A 146 18.99 3.82 6.98
N THR A 147 19.54 2.99 7.85
CA THR A 147 19.97 1.62 7.53
C THR A 147 18.94 0.64 8.08
N PRO A 148 18.25 -0.12 7.22
CA PRO A 148 17.31 -1.13 7.68
C PRO A 148 17.97 -2.17 8.61
N PRO A 149 17.21 -2.80 9.52
CA PRO A 149 17.73 -3.81 10.42
C PRO A 149 18.32 -5.01 9.66
N ASP A 150 19.12 -5.82 10.36
CA ASP A 150 19.69 -7.05 9.77
C ASP A 150 18.55 -7.96 9.28
N PHE A 151 18.78 -8.60 8.12
CA PHE A 151 17.76 -9.45 7.49
C PHE A 151 17.32 -10.63 8.38
N MET A 152 18.17 -11.10 9.27
CA MET A 152 17.86 -12.23 10.16
C MET A 152 16.76 -11.89 11.18
N VAL A 153 16.62 -10.61 11.56
CA VAL A 153 15.58 -10.18 12.52
C VAL A 153 14.30 -9.67 11.83
N VAL A 154 14.28 -9.59 10.50
CA VAL A 154 13.10 -9.11 9.75
C VAL A 154 11.84 -9.92 10.06
N PRO A 155 11.86 -11.27 10.09
CA PRO A 155 10.68 -12.05 10.40
C PRO A 155 10.08 -11.74 11.78
N GLU A 156 10.93 -11.58 12.80
CA GLU A 156 10.51 -11.23 14.16
C GLU A 156 9.90 -9.83 14.23
N LEU A 157 10.54 -8.85 13.59
CA LEU A 157 10.04 -7.48 13.53
C LEU A 157 8.71 -7.36 12.78
N MET A 158 8.50 -8.15 11.73
CA MET A 158 7.23 -8.21 11.01
C MET A 158 6.14 -8.88 11.87
N GLU A 159 6.47 -9.89 12.65
CA GLU A 159 5.55 -10.51 13.60
C GLU A 159 5.12 -9.50 14.69
N GLU A 160 6.06 -8.74 15.26
CA GLU A 160 5.73 -7.65 16.20
C GLU A 160 4.80 -6.59 15.59
N LEU A 161 5.03 -6.23 14.33
CA LEU A 161 4.17 -5.29 13.60
C LEU A 161 2.76 -5.86 13.45
N LEU A 162 2.64 -7.13 13.06
CA LEU A 162 1.35 -7.81 12.90
C LEU A 162 0.60 -7.94 14.21
N GLN A 163 1.28 -8.28 15.30
CA GLN A 163 0.69 -8.29 16.64
C GLN A 163 0.18 -6.90 17.03
N PHE A 164 0.95 -5.85 16.76
CA PHE A 164 0.55 -4.47 17.02
C PHE A 164 -0.72 -4.09 16.28
N ILE A 165 -0.81 -4.31 14.97
CA ILE A 165 -1.98 -3.93 14.16
C ILE A 165 -3.23 -4.74 14.50
N ASN A 166 -3.07 -6.00 14.92
CA ASN A 166 -4.19 -6.88 15.25
C ASN A 166 -4.61 -6.78 16.74
N HIS A 167 -3.86 -6.06 17.57
CA HIS A 167 -4.30 -5.75 18.92
C HIS A 167 -5.57 -4.87 18.88
N LYS A 168 -6.54 -5.16 19.76
CA LYS A 168 -7.78 -4.37 19.83
C LYS A 168 -7.56 -3.13 20.68
N ASP A 169 -7.51 -1.99 20.03
CA ASP A 169 -7.47 -0.66 20.63
C ASP A 169 -8.80 0.07 20.40
N PRO A 170 -9.12 1.12 21.18
CA PRO A 170 -10.29 1.95 20.89
C PRO A 170 -10.22 2.62 19.52
N PRO A 171 -11.33 2.67 18.73
CA PRO A 171 -11.34 3.10 17.33
C PRO A 171 -10.77 4.50 17.06
N GLN A 172 -10.79 5.40 18.06
CA GLN A 172 -10.20 6.74 17.92
C GLN A 172 -8.68 6.71 17.68
N PHE A 173 -8.01 5.58 17.94
CA PHE A 173 -6.58 5.41 17.71
C PHE A 173 -6.24 4.76 16.36
N ASP A 174 -7.24 4.34 15.59
CA ASP A 174 -7.01 3.62 14.33
C ASP A 174 -6.03 4.35 13.40
N LEU A 175 -6.25 5.65 13.16
CA LEU A 175 -5.38 6.44 12.27
C LEU A 175 -3.95 6.55 12.79
N VAL A 176 -3.77 6.74 14.10
CA VAL A 176 -2.44 6.78 14.72
C VAL A 176 -1.76 5.43 14.56
N LYS A 177 -2.50 4.35 14.80
CA LYS A 177 -2.02 2.98 14.68
C LYS A 177 -1.61 2.66 13.24
N ILE A 178 -2.43 3.06 12.27
CA ILE A 178 -2.13 2.89 10.84
C ILE A 178 -0.87 3.67 10.46
N ALA A 179 -0.74 4.93 10.90
CA ALA A 179 0.45 5.74 10.64
C ALA A 179 1.72 5.14 11.26
N GLN A 180 1.62 4.63 12.49
CA GLN A 180 2.74 3.93 13.14
C GLN A 180 3.09 2.62 12.41
N ALA A 181 2.09 1.87 11.94
CA ALA A 181 2.30 0.64 11.18
C ALA A 181 2.99 0.93 9.84
N HIS A 182 2.56 1.95 9.11
CA HIS A 182 3.21 2.41 7.88
C HIS A 182 4.68 2.75 8.13
N HIS A 183 4.95 3.62 9.09
CA HIS A 183 6.31 4.03 9.43
C HIS A 183 7.18 2.83 9.85
N ARG A 184 6.66 1.94 10.68
CA ARG A 184 7.38 0.75 11.14
C ARG A 184 7.72 -0.20 10.00
N PHE A 185 6.78 -0.42 9.09
CA PHE A 185 7.02 -1.23 7.90
C PHE A 185 8.15 -0.66 7.04
N VAL A 186 8.11 0.65 6.74
CA VAL A 186 9.17 1.33 5.96
C VAL A 186 10.52 1.22 6.67
N TRP A 187 10.53 1.34 8.00
CA TRP A 187 11.74 1.21 8.82
C TRP A 187 12.32 -0.21 8.77
N ILE A 188 11.47 -1.25 8.85
CA ILE A 188 11.90 -2.67 8.73
C ILE A 188 12.43 -2.94 7.33
N HIS A 189 11.76 -2.39 6.30
CA HIS A 189 12.09 -2.60 4.89
C HIS A 189 12.20 -4.09 4.53
N PRO A 190 11.11 -4.86 4.66
CA PRO A 190 11.17 -6.32 4.75
C PRO A 190 11.53 -7.04 3.44
N PHE A 191 11.45 -6.39 2.28
CA PHE A 191 11.67 -6.99 0.98
C PHE A 191 12.93 -6.48 0.29
N GLY A 192 13.37 -7.16 -0.76
CA GLY A 192 14.53 -6.73 -1.57
C GLY A 192 14.23 -5.50 -2.42
N ASN A 193 13.01 -5.39 -2.97
CA ASN A 193 12.47 -4.25 -3.70
C ASN A 193 10.96 -4.14 -3.45
N GLY A 194 10.27 -3.13 -4.00
CA GLY A 194 8.81 -2.98 -3.92
C GLY A 194 8.25 -2.61 -2.54
N ASN A 195 9.10 -2.27 -1.55
CA ASN A 195 8.66 -1.95 -0.19
C ASN A 195 7.74 -0.74 -0.14
N GLY A 196 8.02 0.32 -0.91
CA GLY A 196 7.21 1.54 -0.95
C GLY A 196 5.82 1.27 -1.49
N ARG A 197 5.70 0.55 -2.61
CA ARG A 197 4.42 0.15 -3.20
C ARG A 197 3.63 -0.74 -2.25
N THR A 198 4.28 -1.74 -1.67
CA THR A 198 3.64 -2.67 -0.73
C THR A 198 3.12 -1.96 0.52
N VAL A 199 3.87 -1.04 1.12
CA VAL A 199 3.41 -0.33 2.33
C VAL A 199 2.24 0.59 2.06
N ARG A 200 2.16 1.24 0.87
CA ARG A 200 1.01 2.06 0.50
C ARG A 200 -0.25 1.22 0.37
N LEU A 201 -0.17 0.06 -0.28
CA LEU A 201 -1.27 -0.91 -0.37
C LEU A 201 -1.66 -1.50 1.00
N PHE A 202 -0.69 -1.83 1.83
CA PHE A 202 -0.93 -2.27 3.20
C PHE A 202 -1.66 -1.20 4.02
N THR A 203 -1.28 0.07 3.87
CA THR A 203 -1.95 1.21 4.50
C THR A 203 -3.39 1.36 4.01
N TYR A 204 -3.62 1.22 2.72
CA TYR A 204 -4.95 1.20 2.12
C TYR A 204 -5.82 0.09 2.72
N ALA A 205 -5.31 -1.13 2.82
CA ALA A 205 -6.01 -2.25 3.43
C ALA A 205 -6.36 -2.00 4.91
N LEU A 206 -5.46 -1.39 5.68
CA LEU A 206 -5.71 -1.00 7.07
C LEU A 206 -6.80 0.06 7.19
N LEU A 207 -6.82 1.05 6.28
CA LEU A 207 -7.86 2.09 6.24
C LEU A 207 -9.23 1.49 5.92
N ILE A 208 -9.33 0.63 4.90
CA ILE A 208 -10.58 -0.09 4.57
C ILE A 208 -11.07 -0.90 5.77
N ARG A 209 -10.18 -1.67 6.42
CA ARG A 209 -10.51 -2.46 7.60
C ARG A 209 -10.99 -1.61 8.78
N ALA A 210 -10.44 -0.41 8.95
CA ALA A 210 -10.86 0.55 9.96
C ALA A 210 -12.18 1.28 9.61
N GLY A 211 -12.77 1.00 8.44
CA GLY A 211 -14.04 1.59 7.98
C GLY A 211 -13.91 2.96 7.33
N PHE A 212 -12.70 3.36 6.95
CA PHE A 212 -12.51 4.52 6.09
C PHE A 212 -12.89 4.15 4.65
N LYS A 213 -13.76 4.95 4.05
CA LYS A 213 -14.04 4.86 2.62
C LYS A 213 -12.97 5.71 1.92
N VAL A 214 -12.14 5.06 1.14
CA VAL A 214 -11.01 5.67 0.42
C VAL A 214 -11.36 5.70 -1.07
N ASP A 215 -12.60 6.09 -1.37
CA ASP A 215 -13.16 6.13 -2.72
C ASP A 215 -13.29 7.60 -3.16
#